data_d179ce26f0614a10bdb1f1886b22f9ac
#
_entry.id   d179ce26f0614a10bdb1f1886b22f9ac
#
_cell.length_a   1.000
_cell.length_b   1.000
_cell.length_c   1.000
_cell.angle_alpha   90.00
_cell.angle_beta   90.00
_cell.angle_gamma   90.00
#
_symmetry.space_group_name_H-M   'P 1'
#
loop_
_entity.id
_entity.type
_entity.pdbx_description
1 polymer ?
#
loop_
_entity_poly.entity_id
_entity_poly.type
_entity_poly.pdbx_seq_one_letter_code
_entity_poly.pdbx_strand_id
1 'polypeptide(L)' 'MKDIISEIISRLKAEVKIQAETVTAGTNINSFDDYKQYLGKIEGLQSALEIIDEILTEDEEDDL' A
#
# COMPACT_ATOMS: atom_id res chain seq x y z
N MET A 1 -1.35 -16.77 -18.15
CA MET A 1 -0.90 -16.90 -16.76
C MET A 1 -0.91 -15.53 -16.11
N LYS A 2 -1.44 -15.46 -14.88
CA LYS A 2 -1.50 -14.20 -14.18
C LYS A 2 -0.12 -13.81 -13.71
N ASP A 3 0.23 -12.54 -13.90
CA ASP A 3 1.50 -12.02 -13.44
C ASP A 3 1.46 -11.88 -11.91
N ILE A 4 2.40 -12.54 -11.25
CA ILE A 4 2.49 -12.52 -9.79
C ILE A 4 2.72 -11.09 -9.27
N ILE A 5 3.54 -10.32 -9.97
CA ILE A 5 3.84 -8.95 -9.56
C ILE A 5 2.58 -8.08 -9.64
N SER A 6 1.80 -8.24 -10.70
CA SER A 6 0.54 -7.49 -10.83
C SER A 6 -0.43 -7.87 -9.73
N GLU A 7 -0.46 -9.15 -9.35
CA GLU A 7 -1.31 -9.61 -8.26
C GLU A 7 -0.89 -9.00 -6.92
N ILE A 8 0.40 -8.95 -6.66
CA ILE A 8 0.93 -8.35 -5.43
C ILE A 8 0.56 -6.88 -5.36
N ILE A 9 0.77 -6.14 -6.45
CA ILE A 9 0.45 -4.72 -6.51
C ILE A 9 -1.04 -4.49 -6.27
N SER A 10 -1.88 -5.30 -6.92
CA SER A 10 -3.31 -5.19 -6.78
C SER A 10 -3.76 -5.39 -5.33
N ARG A 11 -3.20 -6.39 -4.67
CA ARG A 11 -3.54 -6.68 -3.27
C ARG A 11 -3.03 -5.60 -2.32
N LEU A 12 -1.85 -5.07 -2.57
CA LEU A 12 -1.32 -3.98 -1.74
C LEU A 12 -2.19 -2.74 -1.87
N LYS A 13 -2.61 -2.40 -3.09
CA LYS A 13 -3.50 -1.26 -3.31
C LYS A 13 -4.85 -1.45 -2.62
N ALA A 14 -5.38 -2.65 -2.67
CA ALA A 14 -6.64 -2.97 -2.00
C ALA A 14 -6.50 -2.81 -0.49
N GLU A 15 -5.36 -3.25 0.06
CA GLU A 15 -5.12 -3.16 1.50
C GLU A 15 -4.99 -1.69 1.95
N VAL A 16 -4.31 -0.87 1.15
CA VAL A 16 -4.21 0.57 1.45
C VAL A 16 -5.61 1.18 1.50
N LYS A 17 -6.45 0.82 0.54
CA LYS A 17 -7.82 1.35 0.49
C LYS A 17 -8.61 0.95 1.73
N ILE A 18 -8.51 -0.31 2.13
CA ILE A 18 -9.21 -0.83 3.31
C ILE A 18 -8.77 -0.09 4.56
N GLN A 19 -7.45 0.07 4.75
CA GLN A 19 -6.92 0.76 5.92
C GLN A 19 -7.34 2.23 5.93
N ALA A 20 -7.30 2.89 4.77
CA ALA A 20 -7.71 4.28 4.67
C ALA A 20 -9.18 4.47 5.00
N GLU A 21 -10.03 3.56 4.53
CA GLU A 21 -11.46 3.61 4.84
C GLU A 21 -11.73 3.39 6.32
N THR A 22 -10.98 2.50 6.95
CA THR A 22 -11.08 2.24 8.39
C THR A 22 -10.77 3.49 9.19
N VAL A 23 -9.71 4.19 8.82
CA VAL A 23 -9.33 5.44 9.50
C VAL A 23 -10.38 6.51 9.29
N THR A 24 -10.86 6.64 8.05
CA THR A 24 -11.85 7.67 7.71
C THR A 24 -13.17 7.45 8.42
N ALA A 25 -13.61 6.19 8.51
CA ALA A 25 -14.86 5.85 9.18
C ALA A 25 -14.79 6.09 10.68
N GLY A 26 -13.60 5.98 11.27
CA GLY A 26 -13.43 6.22 12.71
C GLY A 26 -14.07 5.19 13.60
N THR A 27 -14.63 4.12 13.06
CA THR A 27 -15.36 3.15 13.85
C THR A 27 -14.48 2.25 14.70
N ASN A 28 -13.22 2.07 14.29
CA ASN A 28 -12.28 1.21 15.01
C ASN A 28 -11.17 1.98 15.69
N ILE A 29 -11.30 3.31 15.75
CA ILE A 29 -10.26 4.16 16.34
C ILE A 29 -10.77 4.67 17.66
N ASN A 30 -10.18 4.17 18.74
CA ASN A 30 -10.59 4.50 20.09
C ASN A 30 -9.64 5.49 20.77
N SER A 31 -8.48 5.76 20.18
CA SER A 31 -7.49 6.62 20.77
C SER A 31 -6.55 7.17 19.71
N PHE A 32 -5.77 8.16 20.10
CA PHE A 32 -4.76 8.74 19.23
C PHE A 32 -3.69 7.70 18.87
N ASP A 33 -3.37 6.81 19.80
CA ASP A 33 -2.40 5.75 19.54
C ASP A 33 -2.89 4.79 18.46
N ASP A 34 -4.18 4.45 18.50
CA ASP A 34 -4.78 3.62 17.45
C ASP A 34 -4.70 4.31 16.08
N TYR A 35 -4.98 5.60 16.06
CA TYR A 35 -4.91 6.39 14.84
C TYR A 35 -3.49 6.35 14.26
N LYS A 36 -2.49 6.54 15.10
CA LYS A 36 -1.09 6.49 14.67
C LYS A 36 -0.71 5.12 14.12
N GLN A 37 -1.21 4.06 14.73
CA GLN A 37 -0.94 2.70 14.24
C GLN A 37 -1.49 2.49 12.84
N TYR A 38 -2.71 2.94 12.60
CA TYR A 38 -3.31 2.83 11.27
C TYR A 38 -2.55 3.65 10.24
N LEU A 39 -2.16 4.85 10.60
CA LEU A 39 -1.37 5.68 9.70
C LEU A 39 -0.04 5.02 9.35
N GLY A 40 0.61 4.40 10.35
CA GLY A 40 1.86 3.69 10.13
C GLY A 40 1.70 2.54 9.15
N LYS A 41 0.60 1.80 9.26
CA LYS A 41 0.30 0.72 8.33
C LYS A 41 0.12 1.23 6.91
N ILE A 42 -0.62 2.32 6.77
CA ILE A 42 -0.88 2.92 5.46
C ILE A 42 0.44 3.40 4.84
N GLU A 43 1.25 4.09 5.62
CA GLU A 43 2.54 4.58 5.15
C GLU A 43 3.46 3.44 4.74
N GLY A 44 3.48 2.35 5.52
CA GLY A 44 4.27 1.18 5.18
C GLY A 44 3.85 0.54 3.88
N LEU A 45 2.55 0.41 3.67
CA LEU A 45 2.01 -0.15 2.44
C LEU A 45 2.31 0.74 1.24
N GLN A 46 2.19 2.05 1.41
CA GLN A 46 2.49 3.00 0.36
C GLN A 46 3.97 2.99 0.00
N SER A 47 4.84 2.87 1.01
CA SER A 47 6.28 2.76 0.78
C SER A 47 6.61 1.51 -0.03
N ALA A 48 5.96 0.39 0.30
CA ALA A 48 6.16 -0.84 -0.44
C ALA A 48 5.74 -0.69 -1.91
N LEU A 49 4.62 -0.03 -2.15
CA LEU A 49 4.15 0.21 -3.51
C LEU A 49 5.12 1.11 -4.29
N GLU A 50 5.68 2.12 -3.63
CA GLU A 50 6.66 3.00 -4.25
C GLU A 50 7.92 2.23 -4.65
N ILE A 51 8.40 1.36 -3.77
CA ILE A 51 9.58 0.54 -4.06
C ILE A 51 9.34 -0.36 -5.25
N ILE A 52 8.19 -0.99 -5.30
CA ILE A 52 7.83 -1.87 -6.43
C ILE A 52 7.77 -1.07 -7.72
N ASP A 53 7.17 0.11 -7.66
CA ASP A 53 7.05 0.97 -8.84
C ASP A 53 8.42 1.41 -9.34
N GLU A 54 9.33 1.76 -8.43
CA GLU A 54 10.68 2.13 -8.79
C GLU A 54 11.41 0.99 -9.49
N ILE A 55 11.28 -0.22 -8.95
CA ILE A 55 11.94 -1.39 -9.53
C ILE A 55 11.42 -1.65 -10.93
N LEU A 56 10.12 -1.58 -11.12
CA LEU A 56 9.51 -1.81 -12.43
C LEU A 56 9.92 -0.73 -13.43
N THR A 57 10.02 0.51 -12.97
CA THR A 57 10.42 1.62 -13.84
C THR A 57 11.88 1.48 -14.25
N GLU A 58 12.75 1.09 -13.32
CA GLU A 58 14.15 0.86 -13.64
C GLU A 58 14.32 -0.25 -14.67
N ASP A 59 13.53 -1.30 -14.52
CA ASP A 59 13.55 -2.43 -15.45
C ASP A 59 13.16 -1.99 -16.87
N GLU A 60 12.14 -1.14 -16.95
CA GLU A 60 11.69 -0.60 -18.23
C GLU A 60 12.76 0.28 -18.89
N GLU A 61 13.45 1.09 -18.08
CA GLU A 61 14.52 1.94 -18.59
C GLU A 61 15.68 1.13 -19.12
N ASP A 62 15.99 0.02 -18.46
CA ASP A 62 17.08 -0.86 -18.90
C ASP A 62 16.81 -1.49 -20.26
N ASP A 63 15.54 -1.63 -20.61
CA ASP A 63 15.16 -2.20 -21.90
C ASP A 63 15.35 -1.23 -23.06
N LEU A 64 15.56 0.01 -22.77
CA LEU A 64 15.79 1.01 -23.79
C LEU A 64 17.25 1.05 -24.18
#